data_126ac3a88084df06a18d02aa0d9d51f7
#
_entry.id   126ac3a88084df06a18d02aa0d9d51f7
#
_cell.length_a   1.000
_cell.length_b   1.000
_cell.length_c   1.000
_cell.angle_alpha   90.00
_cell.angle_beta   90.00
_cell.angle_gamma   90.00
#
_symmetry.space_group_name_H-M   'P 1'
#
loop_
_entity.id
_entity.type
_entity.pdbx_description
1 polymer ?
#
loop_
_entity_poly.entity_id
_entity_poly.type
_entity_poly.pdbx_seq_one_letter_code
_entity_poly.pdbx_strand_id
1 'polypeptide(L)'
;MDSLDNPSNEHDVADVIATAGELLASRFGGRPELTDPEDLGGSSRAMVLRLRVSPNPFLPVRSLVVKRLPKSSAAGADPALLREIVAYQFATSLPEDVRPGPELLAHDVAERIIVISDAGDAPTLADVLGGGDSEERLRALRALGAALGRMHAGTAEREDGFHTLLSRMWARHRGDEDVSGERDRGIVRAIESGMGRIEAAGLTVTDGVRGLAAEAARRISSGHHRAFTPFDLAPDNIMMAHRVAFLDYEWAGFRDATFDVASVIAGFPLHVFTGPPSPEETDAFVRSWAEEVRPLWPGVVGDQHLRTRLMTALLGWTLITVTILHYGSPQEALTAGAVEPAERAGSAGIGGGVMERRDLLGTARALEIFAGGCEDPRSGEVGDFARAVVALVSG
;
A
#
# COMPACT_ATOMS: atom_id res chain seq x y z
N MET A 1 -10.30 25.66 -3.10
CA MET A 1 -9.94 26.75 -2.19
C MET A 1 -11.19 27.25 -1.45
N ASP A 2 -12.13 26.35 -1.08
CA ASP A 2 -13.46 26.73 -0.53
C ASP A 2 -13.95 25.87 0.65
N SER A 3 -13.10 25.04 1.30
CA SER A 3 -13.57 24.13 2.34
C SER A 3 -13.29 24.56 3.78
N LEU A 4 -12.52 25.61 4.03
CA LEU A 4 -12.20 26.08 5.38
C LEU A 4 -13.17 27.14 5.93
N ASP A 5 -14.00 27.78 5.09
CA ASP A 5 -14.89 28.90 5.49
C ASP A 5 -16.21 28.49 6.15
N ASN A 6 -16.37 27.23 6.58
CA ASN A 6 -17.55 26.79 7.32
C ASN A 6 -17.26 26.83 8.84
N PRO A 7 -18.06 27.53 9.68
CA PRO A 7 -17.81 27.70 11.13
C PRO A 7 -17.66 26.39 11.91
N SER A 8 -18.28 25.32 11.47
CA SER A 8 -18.09 23.98 12.07
C SER A 8 -16.71 23.39 11.73
N ASN A 9 -16.15 23.70 10.57
CA ASN A 9 -14.84 23.23 10.12
C ASN A 9 -13.70 24.02 10.81
N GLU A 10 -13.90 25.32 11.06
CA GLU A 10 -12.93 26.14 11.80
C GLU A 10 -12.73 25.68 13.25
N HIS A 11 -13.81 25.27 13.94
CA HIS A 11 -13.72 24.72 15.29
C HIS A 11 -12.99 23.38 15.31
N ASP A 12 -13.22 22.52 14.32
CA ASP A 12 -12.53 21.24 14.18
C ASP A 12 -11.04 21.43 13.90
N VAL A 13 -10.66 22.40 13.06
CA VAL A 13 -9.26 22.76 12.77
C VAL A 13 -8.55 23.28 14.01
N ALA A 14 -9.18 24.22 14.76
CA ALA A 14 -8.61 24.75 15.99
C ALA A 14 -8.38 23.67 17.06
N ASP A 15 -9.32 22.74 17.20
CA ASP A 15 -9.22 21.59 18.12
C ASP A 15 -8.06 20.64 17.72
N VAL A 16 -7.90 20.37 16.42
CA VAL A 16 -6.78 19.56 15.90
C VAL A 16 -5.44 20.22 16.20
N ILE A 17 -5.32 21.53 15.96
CA ILE A 17 -4.09 22.29 16.24
C ILE A 17 -3.75 22.27 17.74
N ALA A 18 -4.75 22.50 18.60
CA ALA A 18 -4.56 22.48 20.05
C ALA A 18 -4.10 21.10 20.53
N THR A 19 -4.78 20.03 20.10
CA THR A 19 -4.44 18.65 20.45
C THR A 19 -3.04 18.26 19.96
N ALA A 20 -2.69 18.59 18.73
CA ALA A 20 -1.35 18.34 18.19
C ALA A 20 -0.26 19.08 19.00
N GLY A 21 -0.51 20.35 19.37
CA GLY A 21 0.39 21.14 20.21
C GLY A 21 0.61 20.53 21.59
N GLU A 22 -0.44 19.99 22.24
CA GLU A 22 -0.32 19.29 23.52
C GLU A 22 0.46 17.98 23.42
N LEU A 23 0.20 17.19 22.39
CA LEU A 23 0.93 15.94 22.14
C LEU A 23 2.43 16.18 21.92
N LEU A 24 2.76 17.20 21.11
CA LEU A 24 4.15 17.58 20.86
C LEU A 24 4.82 18.14 22.12
N ALA A 25 4.12 18.96 22.90
CA ALA A 25 4.61 19.46 24.18
C ALA A 25 4.93 18.34 25.16
N SER A 26 4.06 17.34 25.24
CA SER A 26 4.26 16.16 26.10
C SER A 26 5.48 15.34 25.71
N ARG A 27 5.76 15.23 24.40
CA ARG A 27 6.84 14.39 23.88
C ARG A 27 8.19 15.09 23.87
N PHE A 28 8.25 16.34 23.42
CA PHE A 28 9.50 17.06 23.19
C PHE A 28 9.83 18.09 24.28
N GLY A 29 8.86 18.44 25.12
CA GLY A 29 8.99 19.55 26.07
C GLY A 29 8.78 20.91 25.38
N GLY A 30 8.28 21.87 26.14
CA GLY A 30 7.90 23.19 25.60
C GLY A 30 6.70 23.08 24.65
N ARG A 31 5.80 24.05 24.68
CA ARG A 31 4.63 24.06 23.81
C ARG A 31 5.01 24.70 22.46
N PRO A 32 5.07 23.95 21.35
CA PRO A 32 5.31 24.53 20.04
C PRO A 32 4.11 25.40 19.63
N GLU A 33 4.36 26.54 19.02
CA GLU A 33 3.34 27.34 18.37
C GLU A 33 3.14 26.81 16.97
N LEU A 34 1.92 26.39 16.67
CA LEU A 34 1.50 25.82 15.39
C LEU A 34 0.58 26.85 14.70
N THR A 35 0.97 27.25 13.48
CA THR A 35 0.29 28.31 12.73
C THR A 35 0.07 27.92 11.27
N ASP A 36 -0.61 28.77 10.51
CA ASP A 36 -0.82 28.68 9.08
C ASP A 36 -1.34 27.32 8.63
N PRO A 37 -2.54 26.89 9.09
CA PRO A 37 -3.10 25.62 8.66
C PRO A 37 -3.40 25.62 7.16
N GLU A 38 -2.85 24.64 6.47
CA GLU A 38 -3.10 24.35 5.07
C GLU A 38 -3.77 22.99 4.97
N ASP A 39 -4.98 22.92 4.39
CA ASP A 39 -5.66 21.67 4.12
C ASP A 39 -5.02 20.99 2.90
N LEU A 40 -4.37 19.87 3.14
CA LEU A 40 -3.74 19.07 2.08
C LEU A 40 -4.74 18.19 1.32
N GLY A 41 -6.00 18.21 1.74
CA GLY A 41 -6.99 17.29 1.19
C GLY A 41 -6.75 15.84 1.63
N GLY A 42 -7.40 14.93 0.92
CA GLY A 42 -7.24 13.49 1.13
C GLY A 42 -8.36 12.73 0.42
N SER A 43 -8.08 11.50 -0.01
CA SER A 43 -9.09 10.62 -0.62
C SER A 43 -10.04 10.01 0.42
N SER A 44 -9.71 10.12 1.70
CA SER A 44 -10.47 9.57 2.83
C SER A 44 -11.22 10.69 3.58
N ARG A 45 -12.08 10.30 4.51
CA ARG A 45 -12.76 11.22 5.43
C ARG A 45 -11.83 11.85 6.47
N ALA A 46 -10.52 11.63 6.39
CA ALA A 46 -9.53 12.18 7.32
C ALA A 46 -9.28 13.66 7.00
N MET A 47 -9.14 14.46 8.04
CA MET A 47 -8.60 15.82 7.93
C MET A 47 -7.07 15.72 7.92
N VAL A 48 -6.42 16.28 6.90
CA VAL A 48 -4.96 16.29 6.76
C VAL A 48 -4.50 17.74 6.65
N LEU A 49 -3.85 18.22 7.70
CA LEU A 49 -3.40 19.61 7.79
C LEU A 49 -1.88 19.69 7.82
N ARG A 50 -1.31 20.53 6.98
CA ARG A 50 0.06 21.02 7.14
C ARG A 50 0.03 22.22 8.08
N LEU A 51 0.93 22.25 9.05
CA LEU A 51 1.06 23.36 10.01
C LEU A 51 2.51 23.83 10.04
N ARG A 52 2.70 25.15 10.10
CA ARG A 52 4.01 25.73 10.38
C ARG A 52 4.32 25.66 11.86
N VAL A 53 5.61 25.46 12.16
CA VAL A 53 6.13 25.43 13.52
C VAL A 53 7.01 26.65 13.73
N SER A 54 6.63 27.52 14.68
CA SER A 54 7.49 28.62 15.12
C SER A 54 8.82 28.07 15.66
N PRO A 55 9.94 28.79 15.52
CA PRO A 55 11.24 28.33 15.97
C PRO A 55 11.20 27.84 17.43
N ASN A 56 11.47 26.57 17.63
CA ASN A 56 11.43 25.90 18.93
C ASN A 56 12.70 25.06 19.13
N PRO A 57 13.47 25.26 20.21
CA PRO A 57 14.73 24.52 20.44
C PRO A 57 14.51 23.02 20.70
N PHE A 58 13.28 22.60 21.07
CA PHE A 58 12.95 21.22 21.38
C PHE A 58 12.39 20.46 20.18
N LEU A 59 11.90 21.16 19.15
CA LEU A 59 11.32 20.59 17.96
C LEU A 59 11.92 21.26 16.71
N PRO A 60 13.01 20.71 16.16
CA PRO A 60 13.79 21.35 15.10
C PRO A 60 13.19 21.18 13.69
N VAL A 61 11.87 21.15 13.58
CA VAL A 61 11.14 21.13 12.30
C VAL A 61 10.48 22.48 12.03
N ARG A 62 10.30 22.83 10.77
CA ARG A 62 9.67 24.11 10.36
C ARG A 62 8.20 23.93 10.00
N SER A 63 7.82 22.74 9.63
CA SER A 63 6.45 22.32 9.31
C SER A 63 6.26 20.87 9.70
N LEU A 64 5.01 20.50 9.87
CA LEU A 64 4.58 19.13 10.17
C LEU A 64 3.20 18.89 9.54
N VAL A 65 2.82 17.63 9.45
CA VAL A 65 1.50 17.22 8.96
C VAL A 65 0.74 16.52 10.07
N VAL A 66 -0.51 16.91 10.25
CA VAL A 66 -1.44 16.28 11.19
C VAL A 66 -2.54 15.58 10.41
N LYS A 67 -2.68 14.28 10.61
CA LYS A 67 -3.79 13.47 10.10
C LYS A 67 -4.74 13.16 11.24
N ARG A 68 -5.99 13.59 11.15
CA ARG A 68 -7.06 13.23 12.10
C ARG A 68 -8.14 12.44 11.39
N LEU A 69 -8.40 11.23 11.88
CA LEU A 69 -9.50 10.41 11.37
C LEU A 69 -10.82 10.79 12.05
N PRO A 70 -11.97 10.62 11.37
CA PRO A 70 -13.27 10.90 11.94
C PRO A 70 -13.53 10.07 13.20
N LYS A 71 -14.30 10.60 14.13
CA LYS A 71 -14.76 9.87 15.30
C LYS A 71 -15.52 8.62 14.85
N SER A 72 -15.20 7.47 15.43
CA SER A 72 -15.89 6.21 15.15
C SER A 72 -16.87 5.88 16.25
N SER A 73 -18.05 5.39 15.88
CA SER A 73 -19.02 4.84 16.85
C SER A 73 -18.74 3.38 17.20
N ALA A 74 -17.78 2.74 16.53
CA ALA A 74 -17.39 1.35 16.81
C ALA A 74 -16.69 1.25 18.17
N ALA A 75 -16.99 0.20 18.91
CA ALA A 75 -16.29 -0.10 20.16
C ALA A 75 -14.83 -0.48 19.90
N GLY A 76 -13.93 0.11 20.67
CA GLY A 76 -12.49 -0.15 20.58
C GLY A 76 -11.75 0.69 19.54
N ALA A 77 -10.43 0.63 19.59
CA ALA A 77 -9.57 1.35 18.68
C ALA A 77 -9.61 0.77 17.26
N ASP A 78 -9.48 1.64 16.27
CA ASP A 78 -9.48 1.28 14.85
C ASP A 78 -8.22 0.47 14.48
N PRO A 79 -8.35 -0.75 13.96
CA PRO A 79 -7.20 -1.57 13.57
C PRO A 79 -6.31 -0.92 12.51
N ALA A 80 -6.88 -0.15 11.58
CA ALA A 80 -6.13 0.55 10.55
C ALA A 80 -5.26 1.65 11.15
N LEU A 81 -5.84 2.47 12.03
CA LEU A 81 -5.11 3.51 12.75
C LEU A 81 -3.97 2.95 13.61
N LEU A 82 -4.23 1.86 14.37
CA LEU A 82 -3.19 1.24 15.20
C LEU A 82 -2.02 0.74 14.35
N ARG A 83 -2.31 0.14 13.21
CA ARG A 83 -1.30 -0.34 12.28
C ARG A 83 -0.52 0.80 11.65
N GLU A 84 -1.18 1.85 11.20
CA GLU A 84 -0.55 3.04 10.62
C GLU A 84 0.40 3.71 11.62
N ILE A 85 -0.03 3.89 12.87
CA ILE A 85 0.82 4.41 13.95
C ILE A 85 2.05 3.52 14.15
N VAL A 86 1.87 2.20 14.23
CA VAL A 86 2.98 1.25 14.40
C VAL A 86 3.93 1.28 13.21
N ALA A 87 3.41 1.37 12.00
CA ALA A 87 4.22 1.45 10.79
C ALA A 87 5.08 2.73 10.77
N TYR A 88 4.51 3.88 11.13
CA TYR A 88 5.29 5.11 11.31
C TYR A 88 6.30 5.01 12.47
N GLN A 89 5.95 4.38 13.61
CA GLN A 89 6.90 4.15 14.70
C GLN A 89 8.09 3.30 14.24
N PHE A 90 7.81 2.21 13.53
CA PHE A 90 8.82 1.34 12.97
C PHE A 90 9.70 2.09 11.97
N ALA A 91 9.09 2.76 10.98
CA ALA A 91 9.81 3.55 9.98
C ALA A 91 10.70 4.63 10.61
N THR A 92 10.21 5.33 11.64
CA THR A 92 10.99 6.35 12.38
C THR A 92 12.19 5.77 13.10
N SER A 93 12.14 4.48 13.50
CA SER A 93 13.27 3.81 14.15
C SER A 93 14.39 3.39 13.19
N LEU A 94 14.14 3.46 11.87
CA LEU A 94 15.13 3.08 10.86
C LEU A 94 16.17 4.19 10.64
N PRO A 95 17.39 3.85 10.21
CA PRO A 95 18.35 4.82 9.72
C PRO A 95 17.76 5.70 8.62
N GLU A 96 18.21 6.94 8.53
CA GLU A 96 17.65 7.93 7.61
C GLU A 96 17.71 7.49 6.14
N ASP A 97 18.80 6.84 5.74
CA ASP A 97 19.00 6.33 4.37
C ASP A 97 18.06 5.21 3.96
N VAL A 98 17.51 4.48 4.95
CA VAL A 98 16.56 3.38 4.75
C VAL A 98 15.11 3.81 5.00
N ARG A 99 14.91 4.88 5.78
CA ARG A 99 13.58 5.33 6.19
C ARG A 99 12.70 5.63 4.98
N PRO A 100 11.52 4.97 4.88
CA PRO A 100 10.71 5.04 3.66
C PRO A 100 9.88 6.33 3.53
N GLY A 101 9.71 7.12 4.58
CA GLY A 101 8.86 8.30 4.56
C GLY A 101 9.01 9.17 5.80
N PRO A 102 8.00 9.98 6.13
CA PRO A 102 8.02 10.90 7.26
C PRO A 102 8.26 10.23 8.61
N GLU A 103 8.83 10.99 9.54
CA GLU A 103 8.97 10.57 10.94
C GLU A 103 7.67 10.77 11.71
N LEU A 104 7.35 9.83 12.60
CA LEU A 104 6.29 10.00 13.58
C LEU A 104 6.74 10.95 14.69
N LEU A 105 6.12 12.11 14.76
CA LEU A 105 6.39 13.11 15.79
C LEU A 105 5.54 12.91 17.05
N ALA A 106 4.24 12.61 16.88
CA ALA A 106 3.34 12.30 17.99
C ALA A 106 2.12 11.52 17.48
N HIS A 107 1.37 10.92 18.38
CA HIS A 107 0.08 10.31 18.09
C HIS A 107 -0.79 10.21 19.32
N ASP A 108 -2.11 10.14 19.10
CA ASP A 108 -3.10 9.76 20.12
C ASP A 108 -4.17 8.87 19.48
N VAL A 109 -4.36 7.69 20.06
CA VAL A 109 -5.33 6.70 19.55
C VAL A 109 -6.78 7.11 19.90
N ALA A 110 -7.01 7.73 21.06
CA ALA A 110 -8.34 8.15 21.49
C ALA A 110 -8.83 9.34 20.67
N GLU A 111 -7.95 10.33 20.43
CA GLU A 111 -8.22 11.50 19.59
C GLU A 111 -8.10 11.19 18.09
N ARG A 112 -7.64 9.98 17.73
CA ARG A 112 -7.46 9.49 16.34
C ARG A 112 -6.54 10.40 15.53
N ILE A 113 -5.46 10.88 16.15
CA ILE A 113 -4.49 11.82 15.58
C ILE A 113 -3.14 11.15 15.37
N ILE A 114 -2.54 11.41 14.20
CA ILE A 114 -1.15 11.13 13.87
C ILE A 114 -0.48 12.45 13.48
N VAL A 115 0.68 12.74 14.05
CA VAL A 115 1.52 13.89 13.72
C VAL A 115 2.82 13.39 13.14
N ILE A 116 3.14 13.76 11.91
CA ILE A 116 4.34 13.34 11.18
C ILE A 116 5.15 14.56 10.70
N SER A 117 6.42 14.34 10.40
CA SER A 117 7.23 15.37 9.74
C SER A 117 6.68 15.67 8.35
N ASP A 118 6.85 16.91 7.89
CA ASP A 118 6.42 17.30 6.55
C ASP A 118 7.40 16.80 5.49
N ALA A 119 6.88 16.15 4.44
CA ALA A 119 7.66 15.70 3.29
C ALA A 119 7.96 16.83 2.27
N GLY A 120 7.36 18.01 2.48
CA GLY A 120 7.53 19.19 1.63
C GLY A 120 6.56 19.23 0.44
N ASP A 121 6.77 20.24 -0.43
CA ASP A 121 5.95 20.48 -1.62
C ASP A 121 6.61 19.83 -2.85
N ALA A 122 6.50 18.53 -2.96
CA ALA A 122 6.93 17.80 -4.13
C ALA A 122 5.72 17.25 -4.89
N PRO A 123 5.80 17.08 -6.22
CA PRO A 123 4.75 16.39 -6.95
C PRO A 123 4.60 14.96 -6.45
N THR A 124 3.39 14.45 -6.50
CA THR A 124 3.15 13.03 -6.28
C THR A 124 3.57 12.21 -7.50
N LEU A 125 3.74 10.90 -7.33
CA LEU A 125 3.94 10.02 -8.47
C LEU A 125 2.73 10.07 -9.43
N ALA A 126 1.51 10.26 -8.91
CA ALA A 126 0.31 10.44 -9.72
C ALA A 126 0.42 11.64 -10.65
N ASP A 127 0.92 12.78 -10.15
CA ASP A 127 1.14 13.99 -10.95
C ASP A 127 2.15 13.73 -12.07
N VAL A 128 3.28 13.08 -11.75
CA VAL A 128 4.33 12.76 -12.72
C VAL A 128 3.82 11.77 -13.79
N LEU A 129 3.13 10.72 -13.36
CA LEU A 129 2.59 9.73 -14.30
C LEU A 129 1.47 10.29 -15.18
N GLY A 130 0.71 11.27 -14.69
CA GLY A 130 -0.33 12.00 -15.43
C GLY A 130 0.21 13.07 -16.37
N GLY A 131 1.43 13.56 -16.17
CA GLY A 131 2.02 14.69 -16.89
C GLY A 131 2.39 14.47 -18.36
N GLY A 132 2.45 13.21 -18.81
CA GLY A 132 2.65 12.85 -20.23
C GLY A 132 4.10 12.90 -20.74
N ASP A 133 5.08 13.38 -19.96
CA ASP A 133 6.51 13.35 -20.33
C ASP A 133 7.10 11.95 -20.06
N SER A 134 7.46 11.24 -21.13
CA SER A 134 7.99 9.86 -21.06
C SER A 134 9.36 9.78 -20.37
N GLU A 135 10.22 10.78 -20.50
CA GLU A 135 11.52 10.80 -19.82
C GLU A 135 11.36 11.05 -18.32
N GLU A 136 10.44 11.94 -17.94
CA GLU A 136 10.13 12.21 -16.55
C GLU A 136 9.52 10.99 -15.87
N ARG A 137 8.56 10.33 -16.52
CA ARG A 137 7.96 9.06 -16.06
C ARG A 137 9.03 7.98 -15.87
N LEU A 138 9.92 7.81 -16.83
CA LEU A 138 11.01 6.82 -16.76
C LEU A 138 11.96 7.12 -15.58
N ARG A 139 12.32 8.41 -15.38
CA ARG A 139 13.14 8.83 -14.24
C ARG A 139 12.45 8.59 -12.91
N ALA A 140 11.15 8.91 -12.81
CA ALA A 140 10.34 8.69 -11.61
C ALA A 140 10.24 7.21 -11.25
N LEU A 141 9.99 6.34 -12.23
CA LEU A 141 9.91 4.90 -12.01
C LEU A 141 11.26 4.28 -11.62
N ARG A 142 12.38 4.76 -12.17
CA ARG A 142 13.72 4.37 -11.70
C ARG A 142 13.94 4.79 -10.24
N ALA A 143 13.60 6.03 -9.90
CA ALA A 143 13.73 6.54 -8.55
C ALA A 143 12.85 5.76 -7.54
N LEU A 144 11.63 5.44 -7.95
CA LEU A 144 10.71 4.59 -7.18
C LEU A 144 11.30 3.19 -6.96
N GLY A 145 11.82 2.56 -8.01
CA GLY A 145 12.45 1.24 -7.92
C GLY A 145 13.60 1.23 -6.91
N ALA A 146 14.50 2.21 -7.01
CA ALA A 146 15.61 2.34 -6.08
C ALA A 146 15.14 2.61 -4.64
N ALA A 147 14.15 3.49 -4.43
CA ALA A 147 13.62 3.78 -3.10
C ALA A 147 12.95 2.56 -2.46
N LEU A 148 12.12 1.86 -3.22
CA LEU A 148 11.45 0.64 -2.79
C LEU A 148 12.47 -0.46 -2.48
N GLY A 149 13.50 -0.61 -3.33
CA GLY A 149 14.58 -1.56 -3.12
C GLY A 149 15.37 -1.28 -1.85
N ARG A 150 15.76 -0.02 -1.59
CA ARG A 150 16.43 0.37 -0.33
C ARG A 150 15.58 0.08 0.91
N MET A 151 14.29 0.42 0.85
CA MET A 151 13.36 0.10 1.94
C MET A 151 13.30 -1.40 2.20
N HIS A 152 13.10 -2.22 1.15
CA HIS A 152 13.03 -3.66 1.28
C HIS A 152 14.36 -4.26 1.80
N ALA A 153 15.50 -3.88 1.22
CA ALA A 153 16.80 -4.35 1.66
C ALA A 153 17.12 -3.95 3.11
N GLY A 154 16.80 -2.72 3.47
CA GLY A 154 17.11 -2.20 4.81
C GLY A 154 16.15 -2.66 5.90
N THR A 155 14.99 -3.22 5.56
CA THR A 155 13.99 -3.72 6.52
C THR A 155 13.88 -5.23 6.58
N ALA A 156 14.43 -5.96 5.63
CA ALA A 156 14.53 -7.41 5.70
C ALA A 156 15.11 -7.82 7.06
N GLU A 157 14.80 -8.93 7.63
CA GLU A 157 15.26 -9.39 8.96
C GLU A 157 14.83 -8.52 10.17
N ARG A 158 14.01 -7.46 9.96
CA ARG A 158 13.51 -6.59 11.04
C ARG A 158 12.04 -6.86 11.40
N GLU A 159 11.48 -7.95 10.91
CA GLU A 159 10.07 -8.33 11.09
C GLU A 159 9.69 -8.45 12.57
N ASP A 160 10.53 -9.06 13.40
CA ASP A 160 10.27 -9.22 14.84
C ASP A 160 10.10 -7.88 15.57
N GLY A 161 10.86 -6.86 15.15
CA GLY A 161 10.74 -5.51 15.70
C GLY A 161 9.37 -4.89 15.42
N PHE A 162 8.90 -5.00 14.18
CA PHE A 162 7.58 -4.54 13.78
C PHE A 162 6.46 -5.29 14.52
N HIS A 163 6.53 -6.61 14.57
CA HIS A 163 5.55 -7.45 15.28
C HIS A 163 5.51 -7.16 16.78
N THR A 164 6.66 -6.89 17.40
CA THR A 164 6.73 -6.50 18.81
C THR A 164 6.00 -5.17 19.07
N LEU A 165 6.21 -4.17 18.19
CA LEU A 165 5.50 -2.88 18.30
C LEU A 165 3.99 -3.08 18.10
N LEU A 166 3.60 -3.85 17.10
CA LEU A 166 2.20 -4.13 16.76
C LEU A 166 1.48 -4.86 17.91
N SER A 167 2.09 -5.90 18.47
CA SER A 167 1.53 -6.66 19.59
C SER A 167 1.37 -5.79 20.84
N ARG A 168 2.33 -4.93 21.15
CA ARG A 168 2.23 -3.99 22.28
C ARG A 168 1.12 -2.96 22.08
N MET A 169 0.96 -2.45 20.87
CA MET A 169 -0.10 -1.51 20.51
C MET A 169 -1.47 -2.16 20.64
N TRP A 170 -1.62 -3.40 20.12
CA TRP A 170 -2.84 -4.18 20.24
C TRP A 170 -3.21 -4.46 21.70
N ALA A 171 -2.29 -5.00 22.50
CA ALA A 171 -2.53 -5.31 23.92
C ALA A 171 -3.00 -4.08 24.71
N ARG A 172 -2.45 -2.90 24.38
CA ARG A 172 -2.83 -1.64 25.06
C ARG A 172 -4.24 -1.16 24.70
N HIS A 173 -4.70 -1.37 23.46
CA HIS A 173 -5.90 -0.70 22.95
C HIS A 173 -7.05 -1.64 22.59
N ARG A 174 -6.80 -2.92 22.41
CA ARG A 174 -7.79 -3.92 22.00
C ARG A 174 -7.80 -5.20 22.85
N GLY A 175 -6.97 -5.30 23.88
CA GLY A 175 -6.88 -6.49 24.72
C GLY A 175 -6.17 -7.66 24.02
N ASP A 176 -6.55 -8.90 24.35
CA ASP A 176 -5.86 -10.12 23.92
C ASP A 176 -6.30 -10.63 22.53
N GLU A 177 -7.11 -9.92 21.79
CA GLU A 177 -7.46 -10.31 20.42
C GLU A 177 -6.23 -10.25 19.51
N ASP A 178 -5.75 -11.41 19.03
CA ASP A 178 -4.69 -11.49 18.04
C ASP A 178 -5.24 -11.20 16.62
N VAL A 179 -5.41 -9.95 16.33
CA VAL A 179 -5.76 -9.46 14.99
C VAL A 179 -4.55 -9.00 14.19
N SER A 180 -3.34 -9.20 14.72
CA SER A 180 -2.09 -8.76 14.06
C SER A 180 -1.93 -9.37 12.66
N GLY A 181 -2.27 -10.64 12.48
CA GLY A 181 -2.23 -11.34 11.20
C GLY A 181 -3.52 -11.28 10.37
N GLU A 182 -4.59 -10.61 10.84
CA GLU A 182 -5.89 -10.67 10.16
C GLU A 182 -5.85 -10.07 8.74
N ARG A 183 -5.10 -9.00 8.53
CA ARG A 183 -4.93 -8.42 7.19
C ARG A 183 -4.24 -9.37 6.21
N ASP A 184 -3.19 -10.05 6.65
CA ASP A 184 -2.48 -11.02 5.81
C ASP A 184 -3.37 -12.23 5.51
N ARG A 185 -4.12 -12.71 6.50
CA ARG A 185 -5.17 -13.73 6.28
C ARG A 185 -6.23 -13.24 5.30
N GLY A 186 -6.64 -11.97 5.39
CA GLY A 186 -7.56 -11.35 4.45
C GLY A 186 -7.04 -11.36 3.02
N ILE A 187 -5.78 -10.99 2.81
CA ILE A 187 -5.14 -11.03 1.49
C ILE A 187 -5.07 -12.47 0.94
N VAL A 188 -4.70 -13.44 1.77
CA VAL A 188 -4.69 -14.86 1.39
C VAL A 188 -6.08 -15.30 0.93
N ARG A 189 -7.12 -15.01 1.74
CA ARG A 189 -8.51 -15.31 1.38
C ARG A 189 -8.95 -14.62 0.09
N ALA A 190 -8.48 -13.39 -0.16
CA ALA A 190 -8.81 -12.67 -1.40
C ALA A 190 -8.22 -13.38 -2.63
N ILE A 191 -7.00 -13.90 -2.55
CA ILE A 191 -6.40 -14.70 -3.63
C ILE A 191 -7.21 -15.98 -3.87
N GLU A 192 -7.56 -16.70 -2.81
CA GLU A 192 -8.34 -17.94 -2.87
C GLU A 192 -9.76 -17.70 -3.40
N SER A 193 -10.44 -16.66 -2.91
CA SER A 193 -11.77 -16.26 -3.38
C SER A 193 -11.76 -15.84 -4.85
N GLY A 194 -10.74 -15.07 -5.28
CA GLY A 194 -10.58 -14.67 -6.68
C GLY A 194 -10.48 -15.88 -7.61
N MET A 195 -9.73 -16.90 -7.20
CA MET A 195 -9.64 -18.15 -7.97
C MET A 195 -11.01 -18.84 -8.08
N GLY A 196 -11.71 -19.02 -6.96
CA GLY A 196 -13.03 -19.64 -6.96
C GLY A 196 -14.06 -18.88 -7.81
N ARG A 197 -13.96 -17.54 -7.86
CA ARG A 197 -14.86 -16.72 -8.71
C ARG A 197 -14.58 -16.84 -10.18
N ILE A 198 -13.33 -16.93 -10.58
CA ILE A 198 -12.94 -17.19 -11.97
C ILE A 198 -13.48 -18.54 -12.42
N GLU A 199 -13.39 -19.57 -11.60
CA GLU A 199 -13.95 -20.90 -11.89
C GLU A 199 -15.48 -20.89 -11.95
N ALA A 200 -16.13 -20.20 -11.01
CA ALA A 200 -17.58 -20.04 -11.02
C ALA A 200 -18.09 -19.26 -12.24
N ALA A 201 -17.27 -18.36 -12.80
CA ALA A 201 -17.53 -17.66 -14.06
C ALA A 201 -17.31 -18.54 -15.31
N GLY A 202 -16.93 -19.81 -15.13
CA GLY A 202 -16.81 -20.80 -16.20
C GLY A 202 -15.44 -20.88 -16.87
N LEU A 203 -14.41 -20.19 -16.35
CA LEU A 203 -13.05 -20.35 -16.85
C LEU A 203 -12.44 -21.65 -16.30
N THR A 204 -11.82 -22.42 -17.22
CA THR A 204 -11.02 -23.58 -16.82
C THR A 204 -9.63 -23.10 -16.33
N VAL A 205 -9.28 -23.44 -15.10
CA VAL A 205 -7.98 -23.13 -14.52
C VAL A 205 -7.12 -24.39 -14.50
N THR A 206 -5.90 -24.30 -15.01
CA THR A 206 -4.96 -25.43 -15.03
C THR A 206 -4.31 -25.66 -13.66
N ASP A 207 -3.76 -26.84 -13.44
CA ASP A 207 -3.04 -27.17 -12.20
C ASP A 207 -1.79 -26.29 -12.01
N GLY A 208 -1.14 -25.88 -13.11
CA GLY A 208 -0.01 -24.96 -13.09
C GLY A 208 -0.39 -23.59 -12.53
N VAL A 209 -1.50 -23.00 -12.98
CA VAL A 209 -2.02 -21.72 -12.49
C VAL A 209 -2.47 -21.85 -11.04
N ARG A 210 -3.18 -22.94 -10.67
CA ARG A 210 -3.57 -23.19 -9.26
C ARG A 210 -2.38 -23.27 -8.34
N GLY A 211 -1.33 -24.00 -8.76
CA GLY A 211 -0.09 -24.13 -7.99
C GLY A 211 0.60 -22.81 -7.75
N LEU A 212 0.66 -21.93 -8.77
CA LEU A 212 1.23 -20.58 -8.63
C LEU A 212 0.36 -19.66 -7.77
N ALA A 213 -0.97 -19.75 -7.86
CA ALA A 213 -1.86 -18.99 -7.00
C ALA A 213 -1.73 -19.40 -5.51
N ALA A 214 -1.64 -20.68 -5.23
CA ALA A 214 -1.36 -21.21 -3.89
C ALA A 214 0.02 -20.77 -3.38
N GLU A 215 1.02 -20.70 -4.27
CA GLU A 215 2.33 -20.15 -3.94
C GLU A 215 2.23 -18.66 -3.62
N ALA A 216 1.52 -17.87 -4.43
CA ALA A 216 1.28 -16.44 -4.18
C ALA A 216 0.64 -16.22 -2.79
N ALA A 217 -0.44 -16.94 -2.48
CA ALA A 217 -1.11 -16.87 -1.18
C ALA A 217 -0.16 -17.21 -0.02
N ARG A 218 0.61 -18.27 -0.13
CA ARG A 218 1.59 -18.67 0.90
C ARG A 218 2.65 -17.60 1.12
N ARG A 219 3.12 -16.92 0.07
CA ARG A 219 4.18 -15.90 0.14
C ARG A 219 3.74 -14.61 0.81
N ILE A 220 2.44 -14.37 1.00
CA ILE A 220 1.94 -13.26 1.82
C ILE A 220 2.38 -13.40 3.28
N SER A 221 2.29 -14.60 3.84
CA SER A 221 2.52 -14.86 5.27
C SER A 221 3.83 -15.59 5.59
N SER A 222 4.53 -16.14 4.58
CA SER A 222 5.74 -16.94 4.79
C SER A 222 6.75 -16.79 3.65
N GLY A 223 8.02 -17.15 3.91
CA GLY A 223 9.10 -17.12 2.92
C GLY A 223 10.31 -16.32 3.39
N HIS A 224 11.39 -16.33 2.59
CA HIS A 224 12.68 -15.73 2.95
C HIS A 224 12.92 -14.32 2.42
N HIS A 225 12.05 -13.81 1.52
CA HIS A 225 12.21 -12.52 0.88
C HIS A 225 11.17 -11.52 1.42
N ARG A 226 11.02 -11.54 2.74
CA ARG A 226 10.10 -10.69 3.46
C ARG A 226 10.78 -9.40 3.88
N ALA A 227 10.08 -8.32 3.66
CA ALA A 227 10.51 -6.98 4.05
C ALA A 227 9.28 -6.16 4.50
N PHE A 228 9.51 -5.00 5.03
CA PHE A 228 8.43 -4.03 5.24
C PHE A 228 7.86 -3.60 3.89
N THR A 229 6.58 -3.84 3.70
CA THR A 229 5.82 -3.51 2.49
C THR A 229 4.69 -2.56 2.86
N PRO A 230 4.57 -1.38 2.23
CA PRO A 230 3.37 -0.56 2.31
C PRO A 230 2.14 -1.30 1.81
N PHE A 231 2.30 -2.16 0.83
CA PHE A 231 1.32 -2.98 0.12
C PHE A 231 0.31 -2.15 -0.69
N ASP A 232 -0.16 -1.05 -0.13
CA ASP A 232 -1.01 -0.06 -0.83
C ASP A 232 -0.14 1.08 -1.35
N LEU A 233 0.42 0.89 -2.54
CA LEU A 233 1.29 1.85 -3.20
C LEU A 233 0.48 2.81 -4.09
N ALA A 234 -0.48 3.53 -3.48
CA ALA A 234 -1.22 4.57 -4.19
C ALA A 234 -0.27 5.63 -4.75
N PRO A 235 -0.29 5.95 -6.06
CA PRO A 235 0.63 6.92 -6.63
C PRO A 235 0.50 8.33 -6.05
N ASP A 236 -0.65 8.71 -5.52
CA ASP A 236 -0.90 9.96 -4.79
C ASP A 236 -0.30 9.95 -3.37
N ASN A 237 0.01 8.76 -2.83
CA ASN A 237 0.71 8.59 -1.55
C ASN A 237 2.23 8.42 -1.71
N ILE A 238 2.78 8.67 -2.90
CA ILE A 238 4.22 8.59 -3.17
C ILE A 238 4.71 9.97 -3.60
N MET A 239 5.45 10.64 -2.71
CA MET A 239 6.02 11.96 -2.96
C MET A 239 7.33 11.84 -3.72
N MET A 240 7.45 12.53 -4.86
CA MET A 240 8.64 12.56 -5.70
C MET A 240 9.57 13.72 -5.32
N ALA A 241 9.92 13.80 -4.02
CA ALA A 241 10.83 14.78 -3.46
C ALA A 241 12.30 14.45 -3.82
N HIS A 242 13.28 15.18 -3.24
CA HIS A 242 14.70 14.84 -3.37
C HIS A 242 14.98 13.35 -3.05
N ARG A 243 14.22 12.80 -2.12
CA ARG A 243 14.10 11.36 -1.86
C ARG A 243 12.64 10.98 -2.02
N VAL A 244 12.37 9.85 -2.68
CA VAL A 244 11.01 9.31 -2.74
C VAL A 244 10.53 8.98 -1.33
N ALA A 245 9.37 9.49 -0.96
CA ALA A 245 8.76 9.23 0.34
C ALA A 245 7.38 8.57 0.17
N PHE A 246 7.16 7.51 0.92
CA PHE A 246 5.89 6.80 0.97
C PHE A 246 5.06 7.32 2.14
N LEU A 247 3.77 7.53 1.89
CA LEU A 247 2.78 7.98 2.86
C LEU A 247 1.73 6.89 3.05
N ASP A 248 0.90 7.05 4.07
CA ASP A 248 -0.28 6.21 4.34
C ASP A 248 0.03 4.70 4.50
N TYR A 249 0.46 4.31 5.69
CA TYR A 249 0.87 2.94 6.02
C TYR A 249 -0.25 2.06 6.61
N GLU A 250 -1.51 2.36 6.38
CA GLU A 250 -2.60 1.59 6.98
C GLU A 250 -2.63 0.10 6.57
N TRP A 251 -2.04 -0.23 5.43
CA TRP A 251 -1.88 -1.61 4.93
C TRP A 251 -0.51 -2.21 5.20
N ALA A 252 0.42 -1.45 5.76
CA ALA A 252 1.79 -1.90 5.92
C ALA A 252 1.95 -3.17 6.76
N GLY A 253 2.96 -3.94 6.42
CA GLY A 253 3.32 -5.17 7.12
C GLY A 253 4.57 -5.80 6.54
N PHE A 254 4.92 -6.99 7.01
CA PHE A 254 6.02 -7.76 6.45
C PHE A 254 5.49 -8.85 5.53
N ARG A 255 5.82 -8.76 4.24
CA ARG A 255 5.37 -9.68 3.18
C ARG A 255 6.48 -9.91 2.18
N ASP A 256 6.28 -10.82 1.23
CA ASP A 256 7.20 -10.96 0.11
C ASP A 256 7.29 -9.64 -0.68
N ALA A 257 8.49 -9.08 -0.75
CA ALA A 257 8.78 -7.79 -1.36
C ALA A 257 8.35 -7.69 -2.84
N THR A 258 8.24 -8.81 -3.53
CA THR A 258 7.83 -8.82 -4.94
C THR A 258 6.36 -8.48 -5.15
N PHE A 259 5.52 -8.47 -4.11
CA PHE A 259 4.14 -8.00 -4.24
C PHE A 259 4.07 -6.49 -4.47
N ASP A 260 4.90 -5.70 -3.78
CA ASP A 260 4.99 -4.26 -4.03
C ASP A 260 5.54 -3.97 -5.44
N VAL A 261 6.55 -4.73 -5.86
CA VAL A 261 7.08 -4.62 -7.24
C VAL A 261 6.02 -4.97 -8.27
N ALA A 262 5.27 -6.04 -8.04
CA ALA A 262 4.21 -6.48 -8.93
C ALA A 262 3.03 -5.48 -8.99
N SER A 263 2.71 -4.78 -7.91
CA SER A 263 1.65 -3.75 -7.92
C SER A 263 2.01 -2.59 -8.87
N VAL A 264 3.27 -2.16 -8.88
CA VAL A 264 3.74 -1.13 -9.82
C VAL A 264 3.66 -1.63 -11.26
N ILE A 265 4.13 -2.87 -11.54
CA ILE A 265 4.05 -3.48 -12.88
C ILE A 265 2.60 -3.62 -13.35
N ALA A 266 1.68 -3.93 -12.44
CA ALA A 266 0.25 -4.04 -12.72
C ALA A 266 -0.43 -2.69 -12.98
N GLY A 267 0.27 -1.56 -12.77
CA GLY A 267 -0.27 -0.22 -12.94
C GLY A 267 -1.01 0.29 -11.70
N PHE A 268 -0.53 -0.09 -10.53
CA PHE A 268 -1.09 0.32 -9.24
C PHE A 268 -2.56 -0.08 -9.09
N PRO A 269 -2.87 -1.38 -8.94
CA PRO A 269 -4.24 -1.86 -8.78
C PRO A 269 -4.92 -1.11 -7.63
N LEU A 270 -6.20 -0.80 -7.80
CA LEU A 270 -7.05 -0.02 -6.90
C LEU A 270 -6.89 1.51 -7.02
N HIS A 271 -5.96 1.98 -7.85
CA HIS A 271 -5.73 3.41 -8.05
C HIS A 271 -5.87 3.76 -9.54
N VAL A 272 -6.76 4.69 -9.84
CA VAL A 272 -7.21 4.98 -11.22
C VAL A 272 -6.42 6.11 -11.85
N PHE A 273 -5.12 6.05 -11.79
CA PHE A 273 -4.32 7.17 -12.32
C PHE A 273 -3.82 6.94 -13.74
N THR A 274 -3.26 5.77 -13.99
CA THR A 274 -2.67 5.45 -15.30
C THR A 274 -2.79 3.96 -15.60
N GLY A 275 -2.59 3.58 -16.87
CA GLY A 275 -2.42 2.17 -17.21
C GLY A 275 -1.09 1.61 -16.72
N PRO A 276 -0.86 0.30 -16.89
CA PRO A 276 0.42 -0.32 -16.58
C PRO A 276 1.59 0.41 -17.25
N PRO A 277 2.77 0.45 -16.61
CA PRO A 277 3.98 0.97 -17.22
C PRO A 277 4.30 0.25 -18.54
N SER A 278 4.94 0.95 -19.48
CA SER A 278 5.46 0.32 -20.70
C SER A 278 6.51 -0.75 -20.35
N PRO A 279 6.84 -1.66 -21.29
CA PRO A 279 7.91 -2.64 -21.06
C PRO A 279 9.25 -2.00 -20.69
N GLU A 280 9.61 -0.86 -21.31
CA GLU A 280 10.85 -0.13 -21.00
C GLU A 280 10.79 0.48 -19.58
N GLU A 281 9.68 1.10 -19.20
CA GLU A 281 9.46 1.63 -17.86
C GLU A 281 9.50 0.53 -16.80
N THR A 282 8.86 -0.62 -17.09
CA THR A 282 8.88 -1.81 -16.24
C THR A 282 10.29 -2.34 -16.03
N ASP A 283 11.05 -2.52 -17.11
CA ASP A 283 12.44 -3.02 -17.04
C ASP A 283 13.35 -2.05 -16.27
N ALA A 284 13.16 -0.75 -16.44
CA ALA A 284 13.93 0.27 -15.72
C ALA A 284 13.62 0.27 -14.22
N PHE A 285 12.35 0.19 -13.86
CA PHE A 285 11.89 0.11 -12.47
C PHE A 285 12.41 -1.17 -11.78
N VAL A 286 12.16 -2.35 -12.38
CA VAL A 286 12.57 -3.64 -11.83
C VAL A 286 14.09 -3.72 -11.67
N ARG A 287 14.85 -3.22 -12.66
CA ARG A 287 16.32 -3.20 -12.59
C ARG A 287 16.83 -2.35 -11.44
N SER A 288 16.27 -1.15 -11.26
CA SER A 288 16.65 -0.25 -10.16
C SER A 288 16.33 -0.86 -8.80
N TRP A 289 15.18 -1.51 -8.65
CA TRP A 289 14.84 -2.27 -7.45
C TRP A 289 15.80 -3.44 -7.20
N ALA A 290 16.09 -4.21 -8.23
CA ALA A 290 16.95 -5.39 -8.15
C ALA A 290 18.39 -5.04 -7.77
N GLU A 291 18.92 -3.91 -8.22
CA GLU A 291 20.25 -3.43 -7.86
C GLU A 291 20.38 -3.21 -6.34
N GLU A 292 19.36 -2.63 -5.71
CA GLU A 292 19.35 -2.35 -4.26
C GLU A 292 19.19 -3.62 -3.40
N VAL A 293 18.41 -4.60 -3.84
CA VAL A 293 18.19 -5.84 -3.06
C VAL A 293 19.21 -6.94 -3.34
N ARG A 294 20.02 -6.81 -4.42
CA ARG A 294 21.02 -7.81 -4.85
C ARG A 294 22.00 -8.20 -3.75
N PRO A 295 22.55 -7.27 -2.94
CA PRO A 295 23.49 -7.63 -1.88
C PRO A 295 22.89 -8.57 -0.84
N LEU A 296 21.58 -8.43 -0.58
CA LEU A 296 20.86 -9.22 0.42
C LEU A 296 20.32 -10.53 -0.16
N TRP A 297 19.76 -10.47 -1.37
CA TRP A 297 19.10 -11.60 -2.03
C TRP A 297 19.70 -11.93 -3.41
N PRO A 298 20.99 -12.30 -3.47
CA PRO A 298 21.67 -12.54 -4.75
C PRO A 298 21.03 -13.65 -5.59
N GLY A 299 20.43 -14.67 -4.93
CA GLY A 299 19.75 -15.77 -5.59
C GLY A 299 18.38 -15.40 -6.20
N VAL A 300 17.79 -14.27 -5.79
CA VAL A 300 16.50 -13.81 -6.32
C VAL A 300 16.68 -12.98 -7.58
N VAL A 301 17.83 -12.32 -7.72
CA VAL A 301 18.11 -11.32 -8.76
C VAL A 301 18.60 -11.94 -10.06
N GLY A 302 18.77 -13.27 -10.14
CA GLY A 302 18.92 -13.97 -11.43
C GLY A 302 17.66 -13.76 -12.28
N ASP A 303 17.80 -13.25 -13.50
CA ASP A 303 16.70 -12.73 -14.33
C ASP A 303 15.47 -13.65 -14.39
N GLN A 304 15.65 -14.95 -14.54
CA GLN A 304 14.52 -15.87 -14.65
C GLN A 304 13.85 -16.21 -13.31
N HIS A 305 14.63 -16.31 -12.23
CA HIS A 305 14.06 -16.51 -10.89
C HIS A 305 13.21 -15.30 -10.44
N LEU A 306 13.73 -14.10 -10.68
CA LEU A 306 12.99 -12.87 -10.38
C LEU A 306 11.71 -12.78 -11.23
N ARG A 307 11.82 -13.08 -12.55
CA ARG A 307 10.65 -13.07 -13.44
C ARG A 307 9.57 -14.06 -12.98
N THR A 308 9.92 -15.28 -12.63
CA THR A 308 8.96 -16.26 -12.09
C THR A 308 8.30 -15.76 -10.80
N ARG A 309 9.08 -15.14 -9.91
CA ARG A 309 8.54 -14.60 -8.65
C ARG A 309 7.59 -13.43 -8.88
N LEU A 310 7.93 -12.52 -9.80
CA LEU A 310 7.08 -11.39 -10.17
C LEU A 310 5.81 -11.85 -10.89
N MET A 311 5.91 -12.83 -11.81
CA MET A 311 4.75 -13.45 -12.44
C MET A 311 3.79 -14.06 -11.42
N THR A 312 4.32 -14.75 -10.40
CA THR A 312 3.52 -15.32 -9.30
C THR A 312 2.83 -14.22 -8.50
N ALA A 313 3.52 -13.13 -8.18
CA ALA A 313 2.95 -12.00 -7.45
C ALA A 313 1.88 -11.24 -8.29
N LEU A 314 2.11 -11.06 -9.59
CA LEU A 314 1.14 -10.50 -10.53
C LEU A 314 -0.13 -11.35 -10.63
N LEU A 315 0.00 -12.68 -10.66
CA LEU A 315 -1.15 -13.58 -10.57
C LEU A 315 -1.90 -13.38 -9.27
N GLY A 316 -1.19 -13.27 -8.14
CA GLY A 316 -1.78 -12.93 -6.85
C GLY A 316 -2.58 -11.62 -6.90
N TRP A 317 -2.01 -10.55 -7.45
CA TRP A 317 -2.70 -9.27 -7.63
C TRP A 317 -3.93 -9.38 -8.55
N THR A 318 -3.83 -10.12 -9.65
CA THR A 318 -4.98 -10.36 -10.55
C THR A 318 -6.15 -11.00 -9.78
N LEU A 319 -5.88 -12.00 -8.94
CA LEU A 319 -6.90 -12.69 -8.13
C LEU A 319 -7.46 -11.79 -7.01
N ILE A 320 -6.61 -10.99 -6.36
CA ILE A 320 -7.05 -9.97 -5.39
C ILE A 320 -8.00 -8.99 -6.07
N THR A 321 -7.65 -8.48 -7.26
CA THR A 321 -8.47 -7.52 -8.00
C THR A 321 -9.81 -8.13 -8.44
N VAL A 322 -9.85 -9.42 -8.82
CA VAL A 322 -11.12 -10.15 -9.08
C VAL A 322 -12.02 -10.14 -7.84
N THR A 323 -11.44 -10.38 -6.65
CA THR A 323 -12.20 -10.37 -5.40
C THR A 323 -12.72 -8.98 -5.06
N ILE A 324 -11.87 -7.95 -5.23
CA ILE A 324 -12.27 -6.56 -4.98
C ILE A 324 -13.37 -6.12 -5.94
N LEU A 325 -13.26 -6.47 -7.22
CA LEU A 325 -14.31 -6.21 -8.22
C LEU A 325 -15.66 -6.78 -7.78
N HIS A 326 -15.68 -7.95 -7.15
CA HIS A 326 -16.91 -8.55 -6.65
C HIS A 326 -17.50 -7.83 -5.44
N TYR A 327 -16.65 -7.44 -4.48
CA TYR A 327 -17.11 -6.81 -3.23
C TYR A 327 -17.25 -5.28 -3.33
N GLY A 328 -16.67 -4.64 -4.34
CA GLY A 328 -16.75 -3.20 -4.59
C GLY A 328 -15.77 -2.35 -3.81
N SER A 329 -15.03 -2.92 -2.84
CA SER A 329 -13.96 -2.22 -2.15
C SER A 329 -12.89 -3.16 -1.60
N PRO A 330 -11.63 -2.70 -1.43
CA PRO A 330 -10.56 -3.47 -0.81
C PRO A 330 -10.92 -3.89 0.62
N GLN A 331 -11.49 -2.97 1.39
CA GLN A 331 -11.86 -3.22 2.79
C GLN A 331 -12.90 -4.33 2.90
N GLU A 332 -13.94 -4.31 2.07
CA GLU A 332 -14.96 -5.35 2.05
C GLU A 332 -14.39 -6.69 1.55
N ALA A 333 -13.59 -6.68 0.49
CA ALA A 333 -12.98 -7.87 -0.07
C ALA A 333 -12.10 -8.62 0.94
N LEU A 334 -11.33 -7.88 1.74
CA LEU A 334 -10.37 -8.44 2.69
C LEU A 334 -11.00 -8.82 4.04
N THR A 335 -12.18 -8.26 4.36
CA THR A 335 -12.94 -8.61 5.58
C THR A 335 -14.02 -9.68 5.33
N ALA A 336 -14.50 -9.82 4.11
CA ALA A 336 -15.62 -10.71 3.75
C ALA A 336 -15.34 -12.22 3.92
N GLY A 337 -14.09 -12.63 4.11
CA GLY A 337 -13.73 -14.04 4.30
C GLY A 337 -14.18 -14.69 5.61
N ALA A 338 -14.85 -13.95 6.50
CA ALA A 338 -15.36 -14.51 7.76
C ALA A 338 -16.86 -14.89 7.70
N VAL A 339 -17.66 -14.20 6.85
CA VAL A 339 -19.10 -14.51 6.69
C VAL A 339 -19.54 -14.05 5.30
N GLU A 340 -19.67 -14.95 4.32
CA GLU A 340 -20.40 -14.62 3.09
C GLU A 340 -21.90 -14.50 3.40
N PRO A 341 -22.54 -13.37 3.11
CA PRO A 341 -23.99 -13.33 3.08
C PRO A 341 -24.49 -14.26 1.96
N ALA A 342 -25.35 -15.22 2.29
CA ALA A 342 -25.90 -16.20 1.35
C ALA A 342 -26.52 -15.57 0.09
N GLU A 343 -26.90 -14.31 0.13
CA GLU A 343 -27.47 -13.54 -0.99
C GLU A 343 -26.43 -13.14 -2.05
N ARG A 344 -25.13 -13.04 -1.73
CA ARG A 344 -24.06 -12.70 -2.69
C ARG A 344 -23.38 -13.93 -3.30
N ALA A 345 -23.47 -15.09 -2.64
CA ALA A 345 -22.92 -16.35 -3.16
C ALA A 345 -23.59 -16.83 -4.47
N GLY A 346 -24.78 -16.33 -4.79
CA GLY A 346 -25.59 -16.74 -5.95
C GLY A 346 -25.40 -15.91 -7.23
N SER A 347 -24.63 -14.83 -7.23
CA SER A 347 -24.38 -14.06 -8.46
C SER A 347 -23.20 -14.65 -9.23
N ALA A 348 -23.48 -15.55 -10.18
CA ALA A 348 -22.51 -16.13 -11.11
C ALA A 348 -22.03 -15.09 -12.15
N GLY A 349 -21.38 -14.02 -11.71
CA GLY A 349 -20.84 -13.01 -12.60
C GLY A 349 -19.73 -12.23 -11.90
N ILE A 350 -18.70 -11.84 -12.65
CA ILE A 350 -17.75 -10.84 -12.20
C ILE A 350 -18.52 -9.50 -12.26
N GLY A 351 -19.20 -9.15 -11.15
CA GLY A 351 -19.87 -7.86 -10.97
C GLY A 351 -18.83 -6.74 -10.88
N GLY A 352 -19.24 -5.52 -10.58
CA GLY A 352 -18.35 -4.40 -10.28
C GLY A 352 -18.56 -3.18 -11.17
N GLY A 353 -18.08 -2.03 -10.70
CA GLY A 353 -18.14 -0.76 -11.41
C GLY A 353 -17.16 -0.68 -12.58
N VAL A 354 -17.21 0.45 -13.30
CA VAL A 354 -16.35 0.69 -14.48
C VAL A 354 -14.87 0.76 -14.08
N MET A 355 -14.60 1.26 -12.88
CA MET A 355 -13.26 1.49 -12.39
C MET A 355 -12.55 0.17 -12.02
N GLU A 356 -13.22 -0.66 -11.24
CA GLU A 356 -12.69 -1.96 -10.81
C GLU A 356 -12.49 -2.90 -12.00
N ARG A 357 -13.35 -2.81 -13.04
CA ARG A 357 -13.16 -3.55 -14.30
C ARG A 357 -11.89 -3.09 -15.04
N ARG A 358 -11.63 -1.77 -15.05
CA ARG A 358 -10.45 -1.20 -15.68
C ARG A 358 -9.18 -1.68 -14.99
N ASP A 359 -9.17 -1.71 -13.66
CA ASP A 359 -8.05 -2.22 -12.86
C ASP A 359 -7.77 -3.69 -13.14
N LEU A 360 -8.82 -4.51 -13.17
CA LEU A 360 -8.66 -5.93 -13.49
C LEU A 360 -8.14 -6.14 -14.91
N LEU A 361 -8.62 -5.37 -15.88
CA LEU A 361 -8.11 -5.42 -17.25
C LEU A 361 -6.64 -5.02 -17.32
N GLY A 362 -6.25 -3.96 -16.61
CA GLY A 362 -4.84 -3.50 -16.53
C GLY A 362 -3.94 -4.57 -15.92
N THR A 363 -4.34 -5.10 -14.76
CA THR A 363 -3.58 -6.13 -14.04
C THR A 363 -3.44 -7.42 -14.85
N ALA A 364 -4.53 -7.89 -15.47
CA ALA A 364 -4.51 -9.11 -16.29
C ALA A 364 -3.66 -8.95 -17.57
N ARG A 365 -3.69 -7.77 -18.22
CA ARG A 365 -2.83 -7.48 -19.37
C ARG A 365 -1.35 -7.41 -18.97
N ALA A 366 -1.04 -6.80 -17.83
CA ALA A 366 0.32 -6.78 -17.30
C ALA A 366 0.83 -8.21 -17.02
N LEU A 367 -0.02 -9.06 -16.43
CA LEU A 367 0.28 -10.48 -16.20
C LEU A 367 0.55 -11.22 -17.52
N GLU A 368 -0.28 -11.01 -18.56
CA GLU A 368 -0.11 -11.62 -19.88
C GLU A 368 1.25 -11.25 -20.50
N ILE A 369 1.54 -9.93 -20.55
CA ILE A 369 2.81 -9.42 -21.12
C ILE A 369 4.00 -9.99 -20.36
N PHE A 370 3.94 -9.98 -19.04
CA PHE A 370 5.04 -10.41 -18.19
C PHE A 370 5.28 -11.92 -18.29
N ALA A 371 4.21 -12.73 -18.33
CA ALA A 371 4.29 -14.17 -18.54
C ALA A 371 4.94 -14.54 -19.88
N GLY A 372 4.66 -13.77 -20.95
CA GLY A 372 5.28 -13.95 -22.25
C GLY A 372 6.80 -13.82 -22.29
N GLY A 373 7.39 -13.12 -21.31
CA GLY A 373 8.85 -12.97 -21.17
C GLY A 373 9.48 -13.87 -20.11
N CYS A 374 8.73 -14.81 -19.54
CA CYS A 374 9.18 -15.69 -18.46
C CYS A 374 9.47 -17.11 -18.99
N GLU A 375 10.60 -17.70 -18.57
CA GLU A 375 11.01 -19.06 -18.98
C GLU A 375 10.45 -20.17 -18.08
N ASP A 376 9.63 -19.84 -17.07
CA ASP A 376 8.95 -20.85 -16.25
C ASP A 376 8.06 -21.72 -17.12
N PRO A 377 8.11 -23.06 -16.99
CA PRO A 377 7.28 -23.96 -17.82
C PRO A 377 5.79 -23.67 -17.77
N ARG A 378 5.30 -23.04 -16.68
CA ARG A 378 3.88 -22.68 -16.46
C ARG A 378 3.53 -21.31 -17.05
N SER A 379 4.50 -20.56 -17.59
CA SER A 379 4.28 -19.19 -18.08
C SER A 379 3.25 -19.13 -19.21
N GLY A 380 3.25 -20.13 -20.11
CA GLY A 380 2.25 -20.26 -21.16
C GLY A 380 0.83 -20.39 -20.62
N GLU A 381 0.64 -21.25 -19.61
CA GLU A 381 -0.65 -21.43 -18.93
C GLU A 381 -1.13 -20.15 -18.23
N VAL A 382 -0.20 -19.41 -17.61
CA VAL A 382 -0.49 -18.11 -16.97
C VAL A 382 -0.89 -17.05 -18.00
N GLY A 383 -0.20 -17.00 -19.16
CA GLY A 383 -0.57 -16.10 -20.25
C GLY A 383 -1.95 -16.41 -20.84
N ASP A 384 -2.26 -17.71 -21.03
CA ASP A 384 -3.60 -18.14 -21.49
C ASP A 384 -4.69 -17.79 -20.48
N PHE A 385 -4.43 -18.00 -19.19
CA PHE A 385 -5.31 -17.60 -18.10
C PHE A 385 -5.56 -16.09 -18.10
N ALA A 386 -4.50 -15.28 -18.19
CA ALA A 386 -4.63 -13.82 -18.21
C ALA A 386 -5.48 -13.33 -19.41
N ARG A 387 -5.27 -13.87 -20.61
CA ARG A 387 -6.10 -13.58 -21.80
C ARG A 387 -7.57 -13.96 -21.57
N ALA A 388 -7.82 -15.12 -20.96
CA ALA A 388 -9.18 -15.56 -20.67
C ALA A 388 -9.88 -14.61 -19.67
N VAL A 389 -9.16 -14.11 -18.64
CA VAL A 389 -9.68 -13.09 -17.71
C VAL A 389 -10.00 -11.80 -18.46
N VAL A 390 -9.10 -11.32 -19.34
CA VAL A 390 -9.34 -10.13 -20.16
C VAL A 390 -10.60 -10.31 -21.01
N ALA A 391 -10.76 -11.45 -21.68
CA ALA A 391 -11.93 -11.73 -22.50
C ALA A 391 -13.23 -11.76 -21.68
N LEU A 392 -13.21 -12.37 -20.50
CA LEU A 392 -14.36 -12.46 -19.59
C LEU A 392 -14.83 -11.09 -19.09
N VAL A 393 -13.91 -10.14 -18.88
CA VAL A 393 -14.24 -8.80 -18.36
C VAL A 393 -14.61 -7.82 -19.47
N SER A 394 -14.16 -8.07 -20.72
CA SER A 394 -14.40 -7.21 -21.86
C SER A 394 -15.73 -7.50 -22.57
N GLY A 395 -16.33 -8.68 -22.40
CA GLY A 395 -17.63 -9.10 -22.95
C GLY A 395 -18.74 -8.77 -22.01
#